data_9a4ab7c2551c98814c3150cbc21b0eb3
#
_entry.id   9a4ab7c2551c98814c3150cbc21b0eb3
#
_cell.length_a   1.000
_cell.length_b   1.000
_cell.length_c   1.000
_cell.angle_alpha   90.00
_cell.angle_beta   90.00
_cell.angle_gamma   90.00
#
_symmetry.space_group_name_H-M   'P 1'
#
loop_
_entity.id
_entity.type
_entity.pdbx_description
1 polymer ?
#
loop_
_entity_poly.entity_id
_entity_poly.type
_entity_poly.pdbx_seq_one_letter_code
_entity_poly.pdbx_strand_id
1 'polypeptide(L)'
;MKRPIIILVIVAAAGAGAYYTMRGGGASEAAQADARQGGGQGGRGGPGGARPPMTVEVAAVTRADMSQQIMVVGNLIGLATVETTPKVNGRLASVSVRLGDRVSRGQQLAKIEDSELLEQIKQAEASFAVAAATIRQREADLGAARTNLERSRNLYERQLLPRQTFDDAEARNQAAQAQVELAQAQHQQSKARIDELKIDLSNTVITSPVNGFIGKRTLDQGAWVTPNSVFLSVVDISSVRIVANVVERDLRRITMGLAARVEVDAFPGEKFTGRVANIAPVLDPATRTAQVEVEIPNSDFRLKPGMYARVNFTIERRDNALVVPVNAIVDYQGKKGVFQPHKGERGDVATFKAVEVGLADLANAEVASGLSEGERIISTGAAALRDGDPIVLAGRPGGPDGAGGADGRAGAVGGRRGGGAGSDASPAGSQTPARSVPPGSADGPRGARPPNIAGN
;
A
#
# COMPACT_ATOMS: atom_id res chain seq x y z
N MET A 1 -25.78 -39.73 3.05
CA MET A 1 -25.29 -39.27 1.74
C MET A 1 -23.76 -39.10 1.75
N LYS A 2 -22.97 -40.22 1.96
CA LYS A 2 -21.49 -40.19 2.05
C LYS A 2 -20.79 -41.25 1.20
N ARG A 3 -21.41 -41.78 0.16
CA ARG A 3 -20.87 -42.86 -0.70
C ARG A 3 -20.38 -42.50 -2.12
N PRO A 4 -20.61 -41.31 -2.74
CA PRO A 4 -20.05 -41.04 -4.08
C PRO A 4 -18.64 -40.40 -4.11
N ILE A 5 -18.12 -39.88 -2.99
CA ILE A 5 -16.82 -39.16 -2.99
C ILE A 5 -15.62 -40.11 -2.99
N ILE A 6 -15.77 -41.34 -2.46
CA ILE A 6 -14.66 -42.32 -2.37
C ILE A 6 -14.35 -42.94 -3.74
N ILE A 7 -15.32 -43.07 -4.62
CA ILE A 7 -15.11 -43.66 -5.96
C ILE A 7 -14.38 -42.69 -6.90
N LEU A 8 -14.53 -41.38 -6.72
CA LEU A 8 -13.86 -40.37 -7.55
C LEU A 8 -12.37 -40.27 -7.24
N VAL A 9 -11.95 -40.49 -5.98
CA VAL A 9 -10.57 -40.46 -5.58
C VAL A 9 -9.75 -41.67 -6.04
N ILE A 10 -10.41 -42.85 -6.14
CA ILE A 10 -9.74 -44.09 -6.60
C ILE A 10 -9.51 -44.06 -8.14
N VAL A 11 -10.40 -43.44 -8.91
CA VAL A 11 -10.20 -43.29 -10.37
C VAL A 11 -9.14 -42.26 -10.71
N ALA A 12 -8.97 -41.20 -9.90
CA ALA A 12 -7.89 -40.21 -10.08
C ALA A 12 -6.50 -40.75 -9.73
N ALA A 13 -6.39 -41.66 -8.76
CA ALA A 13 -5.13 -42.28 -8.38
C ALA A 13 -4.64 -43.35 -9.41
N ALA A 14 -5.58 -44.05 -10.08
CA ALA A 14 -5.23 -45.01 -11.13
C ALA A 14 -4.78 -44.32 -12.45
N GLY A 15 -5.30 -43.12 -12.76
CA GLY A 15 -4.92 -42.36 -13.95
C GLY A 15 -3.52 -41.73 -13.84
N ALA A 16 -3.09 -41.33 -12.65
CA ALA A 16 -1.76 -40.76 -12.41
C ALA A 16 -0.62 -41.81 -12.45
N GLY A 17 -0.92 -43.03 -12.03
CA GLY A 17 0.05 -44.16 -12.10
C GLY A 17 0.36 -44.58 -13.53
N ALA A 18 -0.61 -44.60 -14.43
CA ALA A 18 -0.44 -44.97 -15.84
C ALA A 18 0.29 -43.90 -16.67
N TYR A 19 0.19 -42.63 -16.30
CA TYR A 19 0.91 -41.53 -16.96
C TYR A 19 2.41 -41.51 -16.63
N TYR A 20 2.80 -41.97 -15.44
CA TYR A 20 4.20 -41.97 -15.00
C TYR A 20 5.00 -43.14 -15.54
N THR A 21 4.36 -44.28 -15.88
CA THR A 21 5.06 -45.45 -16.44
C THR A 21 5.27 -45.41 -17.96
N MET A 22 4.56 -44.51 -18.68
CA MET A 22 4.72 -44.35 -20.14
C MET A 22 5.78 -43.32 -20.56
N ARG A 23 6.43 -42.63 -19.64
CA ARG A 23 7.40 -41.54 -19.93
C ARG A 23 8.85 -41.88 -19.59
N GLY A 24 9.14 -43.10 -19.24
CA GLY A 24 10.47 -43.57 -18.86
C GLY A 24 10.97 -44.74 -19.70
N GLY A 25 11.23 -44.51 -20.98
CA GLY A 25 11.79 -45.56 -21.82
C GLY A 25 12.31 -45.00 -23.13
N GLY A 26 13.59 -44.69 -23.16
CA GLY A 26 14.31 -44.23 -24.35
C GLY A 26 15.81 -44.26 -24.10
N ALA A 27 16.33 -45.44 -23.94
CA ALA A 27 17.79 -45.73 -24.00
C ALA A 27 18.23 -45.63 -25.43
N SER A 28 19.31 -44.92 -25.69
CA SER A 28 20.01 -44.93 -26.96
C SER A 28 21.25 -45.76 -26.88
N GLU A 29 21.29 -46.69 -27.75
CA GLU A 29 22.42 -47.56 -28.09
C GLU A 29 23.41 -46.83 -29.00
N ALA A 30 24.68 -46.96 -28.67
CA ALA A 30 25.85 -47.22 -29.46
C ALA A 30 26.11 -46.59 -30.85
N ALA A 31 27.28 -46.00 -30.95
CA ALA A 31 28.16 -46.17 -32.11
C ALA A 31 29.63 -46.07 -31.66
N GLN A 32 30.27 -47.23 -31.58
CA GLN A 32 31.71 -47.41 -31.69
C GLN A 32 32.08 -47.40 -33.19
N ALA A 33 33.10 -46.66 -33.55
CA ALA A 33 34.10 -46.91 -34.63
C ALA A 33 34.86 -45.59 -34.76
N ASP A 34 36.13 -45.42 -34.87
CA ASP A 34 37.20 -46.25 -35.26
C ASP A 34 38.53 -45.58 -34.91
N ALA A 35 39.45 -46.29 -34.40
CA ALA A 35 40.84 -45.88 -34.17
C ALA A 35 41.61 -45.79 -35.48
N ARG A 36 42.26 -44.67 -35.77
CA ARG A 36 43.47 -44.70 -36.58
C ARG A 36 44.56 -43.78 -36.07
N GLN A 37 45.64 -44.38 -35.77
CA GLN A 37 46.94 -43.89 -35.45
C GLN A 37 47.44 -42.75 -36.32
N GLY A 38 48.00 -41.72 -35.68
CA GLY A 38 48.92 -40.80 -36.28
C GLY A 38 49.88 -40.30 -35.22
N GLY A 39 51.01 -40.87 -35.14
CA GLY A 39 52.07 -40.51 -34.22
C GLY A 39 52.67 -39.16 -34.56
N GLY A 40 52.96 -38.39 -33.53
CA GLY A 40 53.67 -37.12 -33.60
C GLY A 40 54.30 -36.82 -32.25
N GLN A 41 55.47 -37.29 -32.14
CA GLN A 41 56.65 -36.94 -31.36
C GLN A 41 56.64 -35.81 -30.39
N GLY A 42 56.98 -36.11 -29.19
CA GLY A 42 57.52 -35.41 -28.04
C GLY A 42 57.82 -33.89 -28.11
N GLY A 43 57.16 -33.18 -27.28
CA GLY A 43 57.59 -31.88 -26.80
C GLY A 43 57.80 -31.96 -25.30
N ARG A 44 59.07 -32.01 -24.92
CA ARG A 44 59.54 -31.91 -23.52
C ARG A 44 58.90 -30.74 -22.82
N GLY A 45 58.19 -30.97 -21.72
CA GLY A 45 57.78 -29.99 -20.75
C GLY A 45 58.98 -29.24 -20.18
N GLY A 46 59.09 -27.95 -20.52
CA GLY A 46 59.93 -27.00 -19.81
C GLY A 46 59.20 -26.53 -18.56
N PRO A 47 59.86 -26.39 -17.43
CA PRO A 47 59.28 -25.79 -16.23
C PRO A 47 59.18 -24.28 -16.43
N GLY A 48 57.98 -23.69 -16.31
CA GLY A 48 57.78 -22.28 -16.20
C GLY A 48 57.40 -21.53 -17.48
N GLY A 49 56.30 -21.93 -18.13
CA GLY A 49 55.67 -21.08 -19.14
C GLY A 49 55.02 -19.87 -18.44
N ALA A 50 55.68 -18.72 -18.54
CA ALA A 50 55.08 -17.46 -18.14
C ALA A 50 53.73 -17.30 -18.87
N ARG A 51 52.67 -17.05 -18.12
CA ARG A 51 51.36 -16.76 -18.69
C ARG A 51 51.47 -15.55 -19.64
N PRO A 52 50.72 -15.54 -20.73
CA PRO A 52 50.70 -14.37 -21.58
C PRO A 52 50.20 -13.14 -20.75
N PRO A 53 50.76 -11.95 -21.00
CA PRO A 53 50.38 -10.77 -20.27
C PRO A 53 48.89 -10.45 -20.48
N MET A 54 48.16 -10.23 -19.40
CA MET A 54 46.75 -9.90 -19.42
C MET A 54 46.54 -8.39 -19.51
N THR A 55 45.67 -7.94 -20.42
CA THR A 55 45.25 -6.54 -20.47
C THR A 55 44.31 -6.26 -19.34
N VAL A 56 44.62 -5.23 -18.53
CA VAL A 56 43.86 -4.81 -17.34
C VAL A 56 43.61 -3.32 -17.36
N GLU A 57 42.48 -2.93 -16.77
CA GLU A 57 42.21 -1.50 -16.51
C GLU A 57 42.51 -1.18 -15.04
N VAL A 58 42.98 0.03 -14.81
CA VAL A 58 43.29 0.52 -13.49
C VAL A 58 42.35 1.65 -13.09
N ALA A 59 41.95 1.63 -11.83
CA ALA A 59 41.22 2.70 -11.17
C ALA A 59 42.07 3.27 -10.03
N ALA A 60 41.86 4.53 -9.69
CA ALA A 60 42.47 5.13 -8.50
C ALA A 60 41.51 4.94 -7.30
N VAL A 61 42.08 4.70 -6.14
CA VAL A 61 41.35 4.74 -4.88
C VAL A 61 40.95 6.18 -4.60
N THR A 62 39.67 6.44 -4.43
CA THR A 62 39.15 7.78 -4.17
C THR A 62 38.37 7.82 -2.87
N ARG A 63 38.08 9.02 -2.39
CA ARG A 63 37.16 9.20 -1.26
C ARG A 63 35.78 9.57 -1.78
N ALA A 64 34.76 8.90 -1.28
CA ALA A 64 33.37 9.21 -1.59
C ALA A 64 32.47 8.86 -0.40
N ASP A 65 31.30 9.49 -0.39
CA ASP A 65 30.25 9.13 0.56
C ASP A 65 29.62 7.81 0.10
N MET A 66 29.53 6.87 1.01
CA MET A 66 28.87 5.60 0.78
C MET A 66 27.64 5.44 1.65
N SER A 67 26.61 4.82 1.10
CA SER A 67 25.41 4.48 1.85
C SER A 67 24.91 3.10 1.48
N GLN A 68 24.69 2.27 2.48
CA GLN A 68 23.99 1.01 2.28
C GLN A 68 22.50 1.27 2.32
N GLN A 69 21.82 0.91 1.25
CA GLN A 69 20.37 1.10 1.10
C GLN A 69 19.66 -0.24 0.93
N ILE A 70 18.50 -0.35 1.55
CA ILE A 70 17.56 -1.44 1.31
C ILE A 70 16.40 -0.86 0.53
N MET A 71 16.18 -1.36 -0.69
CA MET A 71 15.06 -0.97 -1.54
C MET A 71 13.94 -2.00 -1.42
N VAL A 72 12.76 -1.52 -1.11
CA VAL A 72 11.53 -2.31 -1.09
C VAL A 72 10.43 -1.57 -1.84
N VAL A 73 9.43 -2.32 -2.30
CA VAL A 73 8.24 -1.75 -2.93
C VAL A 73 7.04 -1.93 -2.02
N GLY A 74 6.11 -0.99 -2.08
CA GLY A 74 4.90 -1.04 -1.29
C GLY A 74 3.77 -0.23 -1.90
N ASN A 75 2.59 -0.36 -1.32
CA ASN A 75 1.40 0.36 -1.72
C ASN A 75 1.10 1.47 -0.71
N LEU A 76 0.66 2.61 -1.21
CA LEU A 76 0.16 3.69 -0.38
C LEU A 76 -1.25 3.34 0.12
N ILE A 77 -1.49 3.57 1.40
CA ILE A 77 -2.81 3.55 2.03
C ILE A 77 -3.05 4.88 2.73
N GLY A 78 -4.31 5.26 2.92
CA GLY A 78 -4.65 6.43 3.71
C GLY A 78 -4.29 6.25 5.19
N LEU A 79 -4.18 7.35 5.91
CA LEU A 79 -3.99 7.33 7.36
C LEU A 79 -5.14 6.56 8.04
N ALA A 80 -6.37 6.83 7.59
CA ALA A 80 -7.57 6.12 7.99
C ALA A 80 -8.51 5.98 6.78
N THR A 81 -9.13 4.81 6.66
CA THR A 81 -10.23 4.59 5.73
C THR A 81 -11.41 4.11 6.54
N VAL A 82 -12.48 4.89 6.57
CA VAL A 82 -13.69 4.58 7.33
C VAL A 82 -14.85 4.37 6.38
N GLU A 83 -15.38 3.17 6.41
CA GLU A 83 -16.61 2.84 5.71
C GLU A 83 -17.79 3.30 6.55
N THR A 84 -18.68 4.10 5.96
CA THR A 84 -19.83 4.64 6.63
C THR A 84 -21.04 3.77 6.33
N THR A 85 -21.64 3.25 7.40
CA THR A 85 -22.90 2.50 7.37
C THR A 85 -23.98 3.26 8.11
N PRO A 86 -25.23 3.23 7.66
CA PRO A 86 -26.36 3.78 8.42
C PRO A 86 -26.58 2.98 9.71
N LYS A 87 -27.12 3.62 10.72
CA LYS A 87 -27.50 2.96 11.99
C LYS A 87 -28.97 2.52 12.00
N VAL A 88 -29.79 3.16 11.15
CA VAL A 88 -31.21 2.85 10.98
C VAL A 88 -31.48 2.50 9.52
N ASN A 89 -32.50 1.68 9.28
CA ASN A 89 -32.97 1.37 7.94
C ASN A 89 -33.89 2.46 7.40
N GLY A 90 -33.93 2.61 6.10
CA GLY A 90 -34.83 3.58 5.44
C GLY A 90 -34.39 3.93 4.04
N ARG A 91 -35.09 4.86 3.41
CA ARG A 91 -34.76 5.40 2.09
C ARG A 91 -33.86 6.62 2.25
N LEU A 92 -32.82 6.75 1.41
CA LEU A 92 -32.00 7.96 1.35
C LEU A 92 -32.80 9.13 0.78
N ALA A 93 -33.16 10.10 1.62
CA ALA A 93 -33.83 11.32 1.21
C ALA A 93 -32.91 12.25 0.43
N SER A 94 -31.64 12.34 0.85
CA SER A 94 -30.63 13.16 0.17
C SER A 94 -29.24 12.63 0.44
N VAL A 95 -28.33 12.83 -0.54
CA VAL A 95 -26.90 12.62 -0.40
C VAL A 95 -26.22 13.93 -0.74
N SER A 96 -25.57 14.55 0.24
CA SER A 96 -25.04 15.93 0.16
C SER A 96 -23.62 16.00 -0.37
N VAL A 97 -22.97 14.85 -0.64
CA VAL A 97 -21.56 14.76 -1.02
C VAL A 97 -21.36 13.94 -2.30
N ARG A 98 -20.28 14.26 -3.00
CA ARG A 98 -19.86 13.58 -4.23
C ARG A 98 -18.50 12.90 -4.02
N LEU A 99 -18.16 11.98 -4.93
CA LEU A 99 -16.84 11.37 -4.98
C LEU A 99 -15.76 12.45 -5.11
N GLY A 100 -14.75 12.41 -4.24
CA GLY A 100 -13.66 13.36 -4.21
C GLY A 100 -13.90 14.60 -3.35
N ASP A 101 -15.12 14.82 -2.84
CA ASP A 101 -15.40 15.96 -1.97
C ASP A 101 -14.62 15.85 -0.66
N ARG A 102 -14.12 16.98 -0.19
CA ARG A 102 -13.51 17.10 1.14
C ARG A 102 -14.60 17.25 2.18
N VAL A 103 -14.50 16.47 3.25
CA VAL A 103 -15.46 16.47 4.35
C VAL A 103 -14.75 16.63 5.69
N SER A 104 -15.44 17.27 6.63
CA SER A 104 -14.98 17.43 7.99
C SER A 104 -15.72 16.48 8.93
N ARG A 105 -15.09 16.11 10.04
CA ARG A 105 -15.73 15.32 11.09
C ARG A 105 -17.01 15.98 11.57
N GLY A 106 -18.10 15.21 11.65
CA GLY A 106 -19.44 15.70 12.01
C GLY A 106 -20.22 16.33 10.88
N GLN A 107 -19.62 16.53 9.69
CA GLN A 107 -20.34 17.05 8.53
C GLN A 107 -21.38 16.04 8.04
N GLN A 108 -22.59 16.52 7.73
CA GLN A 108 -23.65 15.69 7.19
C GLN A 108 -23.28 15.21 5.79
N LEU A 109 -23.31 13.88 5.59
CA LEU A 109 -23.04 13.21 4.33
C LEU A 109 -24.33 12.85 3.58
N ALA A 110 -25.31 12.36 4.33
CA ALA A 110 -26.60 11.96 3.79
C ALA A 110 -27.69 12.07 4.86
N LYS A 111 -28.94 12.06 4.43
CA LYS A 111 -30.13 12.02 5.29
C LYS A 111 -31.03 10.88 4.83
N ILE A 112 -31.49 10.08 5.77
CA ILE A 112 -32.54 9.07 5.60
C ILE A 112 -33.89 9.78 5.80
N GLU A 113 -34.91 9.31 5.10
CA GLU A 113 -36.29 9.79 5.26
C GLU A 113 -36.77 9.56 6.69
N ASP A 114 -37.20 10.63 7.35
CA ASP A 114 -37.53 10.65 8.77
C ASP A 114 -39.03 10.91 9.05
N SER A 115 -39.84 11.03 8.01
CA SER A 115 -41.28 11.34 8.12
C SER A 115 -42.03 10.35 9.03
N GLU A 116 -41.79 9.06 8.86
CA GLU A 116 -42.43 8.02 9.67
C GLU A 116 -42.00 8.09 11.15
N LEU A 117 -40.70 8.30 11.41
CA LEU A 117 -40.18 8.45 12.76
C LEU A 117 -40.74 9.68 13.49
N LEU A 118 -40.91 10.78 12.76
CA LEU A 118 -41.53 11.98 13.32
C LEU A 118 -42.98 11.74 13.74
N GLU A 119 -43.75 10.99 12.96
CA GLU A 119 -45.12 10.63 13.35
C GLU A 119 -45.14 9.66 14.56
N GLN A 120 -44.21 8.71 14.61
CA GLN A 120 -44.06 7.81 15.76
C GLN A 120 -43.71 8.58 17.03
N ILE A 121 -42.85 9.60 16.95
CA ILE A 121 -42.50 10.49 18.09
C ILE A 121 -43.76 11.22 18.58
N LYS A 122 -44.54 11.82 17.68
CA LYS A 122 -45.80 12.50 18.06
C LYS A 122 -46.76 11.54 18.77
N GLN A 123 -46.90 10.33 18.31
CA GLN A 123 -47.72 9.30 18.94
C GLN A 123 -47.20 8.94 20.33
N ALA A 124 -45.88 8.78 20.49
CA ALA A 124 -45.25 8.49 21.77
C ALA A 124 -45.40 9.68 22.75
N GLU A 125 -45.30 10.92 22.27
CA GLU A 125 -45.54 12.12 23.06
C GLU A 125 -47.01 12.22 23.55
N ALA A 126 -47.96 11.85 22.70
CA ALA A 126 -49.36 11.76 23.13
C ALA A 126 -49.55 10.69 24.23
N SER A 127 -48.91 9.52 24.07
CA SER A 127 -48.96 8.45 25.10
C SER A 127 -48.34 8.89 26.43
N PHE A 128 -47.23 9.61 26.37
CA PHE A 128 -46.57 10.21 27.52
C PHE A 128 -47.49 11.23 28.25
N ALA A 129 -48.20 12.06 27.49
CA ALA A 129 -49.17 13.00 28.07
C ALA A 129 -50.33 12.31 28.77
N VAL A 130 -50.82 11.19 28.21
CA VAL A 130 -51.84 10.34 28.85
C VAL A 130 -51.33 9.74 30.16
N ALA A 131 -50.12 9.20 30.17
CA ALA A 131 -49.49 8.65 31.36
C ALA A 131 -49.32 9.73 32.46
N ALA A 132 -48.91 10.95 32.09
CA ALA A 132 -48.84 12.08 33.01
C ALA A 132 -50.20 12.49 33.59
N ALA A 133 -51.28 12.41 32.79
CA ALA A 133 -52.64 12.63 33.30
C ALA A 133 -53.08 11.55 34.28
N THR A 134 -52.69 10.29 34.00
CA THR A 134 -52.98 9.14 34.90
C THR A 134 -52.30 9.32 36.27
N ILE A 135 -51.06 9.82 36.33
CA ILE A 135 -50.40 10.15 37.59
C ILE A 135 -51.23 11.10 38.38
N ARG A 136 -51.66 12.24 37.79
CA ARG A 136 -52.47 13.25 38.47
C ARG A 136 -53.80 12.67 39.01
N GLN A 137 -54.43 11.78 38.25
CA GLN A 137 -55.64 11.07 38.74
C GLN A 137 -55.33 10.20 39.95
N ARG A 138 -54.25 9.37 39.89
CA ARG A 138 -53.88 8.50 40.98
C ARG A 138 -53.39 9.27 42.22
N GLU A 139 -52.74 10.38 42.05
CA GLU A 139 -52.36 11.27 43.16
C GLU A 139 -53.60 11.86 43.87
N ALA A 140 -54.65 12.24 43.13
CA ALA A 140 -55.88 12.69 43.68
C ALA A 140 -56.60 11.55 44.46
N ASP A 141 -56.61 10.33 43.91
CA ASP A 141 -57.17 9.13 44.60
C ASP A 141 -56.39 8.84 45.94
N LEU A 142 -55.04 8.93 45.88
CA LEU A 142 -54.20 8.80 47.06
C LEU A 142 -54.49 9.90 48.08
N GLY A 143 -54.65 11.13 47.66
CA GLY A 143 -54.99 12.26 48.52
C GLY A 143 -56.32 12.03 49.27
N ALA A 144 -57.34 11.51 48.56
CA ALA A 144 -58.63 11.14 49.20
C ALA A 144 -58.48 9.96 50.18
N ALA A 145 -57.73 8.90 49.84
CA ALA A 145 -57.45 7.77 50.68
C ALA A 145 -56.67 8.18 51.95
N ARG A 146 -55.66 9.05 51.82
CA ARG A 146 -54.87 9.61 52.92
C ARG A 146 -55.70 10.39 53.89
N THR A 147 -56.57 11.31 53.38
CA THR A 147 -57.51 12.08 54.23
C THR A 147 -58.50 11.19 55.00
N ASN A 148 -58.98 10.10 54.35
CA ASN A 148 -59.85 9.13 54.98
C ASN A 148 -59.11 8.34 56.08
N LEU A 149 -57.88 7.90 55.84
CA LEU A 149 -57.03 7.20 56.83
C LEU A 149 -56.78 8.11 58.06
N GLU A 150 -56.43 9.37 57.81
CA GLU A 150 -56.18 10.33 58.89
C GLU A 150 -57.43 10.54 59.75
N ARG A 151 -58.59 10.68 59.11
CA ARG A 151 -59.85 10.77 59.82
C ARG A 151 -60.13 9.48 60.63
N SER A 152 -59.99 8.32 60.01
CA SER A 152 -60.20 7.02 60.66
C SER A 152 -59.24 6.82 61.85
N ARG A 153 -58.01 7.25 61.71
CA ARG A 153 -56.96 7.19 62.78
C ARG A 153 -57.38 8.06 63.96
N ASN A 154 -57.81 9.28 63.77
CA ASN A 154 -58.25 10.21 64.81
C ASN A 154 -59.48 9.65 65.55
N LEU A 155 -60.44 9.01 64.87
CA LEU A 155 -61.60 8.40 65.45
C LEU A 155 -61.23 7.11 66.23
N TYR A 156 -60.35 6.28 65.72
CA TYR A 156 -59.86 5.10 66.38
C TYR A 156 -59.09 5.42 67.65
N GLU A 157 -58.21 6.39 67.67
CA GLU A 157 -57.50 6.87 68.82
C GLU A 157 -58.44 7.35 69.96
N ARG A 158 -59.61 7.86 69.60
CA ARG A 158 -60.67 8.25 70.55
C ARG A 158 -61.63 7.12 70.86
N GLN A 159 -61.33 5.87 70.42
CA GLN A 159 -62.18 4.66 70.65
C GLN A 159 -63.59 4.78 70.05
N LEU A 160 -63.79 5.62 68.99
CA LEU A 160 -65.05 5.85 68.30
C LEU A 160 -65.19 5.01 67.02
N LEU A 161 -64.14 4.22 66.65
CA LEU A 161 -64.16 3.45 65.40
C LEU A 161 -63.67 2.04 65.67
N PRO A 162 -64.26 0.96 65.11
CA PRO A 162 -63.77 -0.40 65.19
C PRO A 162 -62.38 -0.52 64.52
N ARG A 163 -61.51 -1.40 65.04
CA ARG A 163 -60.16 -1.66 64.50
C ARG A 163 -60.17 -2.11 63.06
N GLN A 164 -61.11 -2.98 62.69
CA GLN A 164 -61.28 -3.45 61.35
C GLN A 164 -61.45 -2.27 60.32
N THR A 165 -62.25 -1.26 60.68
CA THR A 165 -62.47 -0.12 59.80
C THR A 165 -61.24 0.77 59.64
N PHE A 166 -60.39 0.85 60.69
CA PHE A 166 -59.10 1.53 60.61
C PHE A 166 -58.12 0.75 59.73
N ASP A 167 -57.98 -0.60 59.94
CA ASP A 167 -57.11 -1.49 59.14
C ASP A 167 -57.53 -1.46 57.65
N ASP A 168 -58.86 -1.39 57.36
CA ASP A 168 -59.37 -1.23 55.97
C ASP A 168 -58.97 0.11 55.37
N ALA A 169 -58.98 1.21 56.12
CA ALA A 169 -58.59 2.52 55.63
C ALA A 169 -57.06 2.57 55.38
N GLU A 170 -56.26 1.92 56.22
CA GLU A 170 -54.81 1.77 56.02
C GLU A 170 -54.49 0.97 54.77
N ALA A 171 -55.15 -0.18 54.58
CA ALA A 171 -54.96 -1.02 53.40
C ALA A 171 -55.33 -0.26 52.09
N ARG A 172 -56.41 0.54 52.09
CA ARG A 172 -56.83 1.38 50.97
C ARG A 172 -55.78 2.45 50.64
N ASN A 173 -55.19 3.10 51.69
CA ASN A 173 -54.13 4.08 51.46
C ASN A 173 -52.89 3.45 50.87
N GLN A 174 -52.47 2.28 51.39
CA GLN A 174 -51.33 1.52 50.81
C GLN A 174 -51.57 1.10 49.36
N ALA A 175 -52.81 0.62 49.05
CA ALA A 175 -53.21 0.29 47.69
C ALA A 175 -53.17 1.49 46.74
N ALA A 176 -53.66 2.66 47.20
CA ALA A 176 -53.62 3.90 46.42
C ALA A 176 -52.17 4.37 46.20
N GLN A 177 -51.29 4.25 47.18
CA GLN A 177 -49.86 4.55 47.01
C GLN A 177 -49.20 3.65 45.98
N ALA A 178 -49.44 2.36 46.02
CA ALA A 178 -48.93 1.42 44.98
C ALA A 178 -49.46 1.74 43.59
N GLN A 179 -50.69 2.25 43.48
CA GLN A 179 -51.26 2.71 42.20
C GLN A 179 -50.53 3.97 41.63
N VAL A 180 -50.11 4.90 42.49
CA VAL A 180 -49.30 6.06 42.10
C VAL A 180 -47.93 5.57 41.61
N GLU A 181 -47.30 4.69 42.34
CA GLU A 181 -45.99 4.13 41.96
C GLU A 181 -46.06 3.41 40.60
N LEU A 182 -47.11 2.62 40.35
CA LEU A 182 -47.36 1.98 39.07
C LEU A 182 -47.53 3.01 37.95
N ALA A 183 -48.34 4.07 38.19
CA ALA A 183 -48.54 5.13 37.19
C ALA A 183 -47.27 5.90 36.87
N GLN A 184 -46.42 6.14 37.89
CA GLN A 184 -45.10 6.76 37.70
C GLN A 184 -44.17 5.84 36.86
N ALA A 185 -44.15 4.55 37.10
CA ALA A 185 -43.38 3.57 36.32
C ALA A 185 -43.83 3.57 34.84
N GLN A 186 -45.16 3.59 34.58
CA GLN A 186 -45.71 3.68 33.20
C GLN A 186 -45.33 5.00 32.50
N HIS A 187 -45.32 6.10 33.19
CA HIS A 187 -44.88 7.40 32.67
C HIS A 187 -43.38 7.37 32.32
N GLN A 188 -42.56 6.78 33.19
CA GLN A 188 -41.15 6.59 32.94
C GLN A 188 -40.90 5.74 31.70
N GLN A 189 -41.68 4.65 31.55
CA GLN A 189 -41.63 3.77 30.36
C GLN A 189 -41.98 4.54 29.07
N SER A 190 -43.02 5.36 29.11
CA SER A 190 -43.42 6.22 27.97
C SER A 190 -42.37 7.23 27.61
N LYS A 191 -41.68 7.81 28.61
CA LYS A 191 -40.51 8.70 28.41
C LYS A 191 -39.36 7.98 27.72
N ALA A 192 -38.98 6.78 28.20
CA ALA A 192 -37.93 6.00 27.60
C ALA A 192 -38.19 5.65 26.11
N ARG A 193 -39.48 5.44 25.76
CA ARG A 193 -39.86 5.23 24.35
C ARG A 193 -39.65 6.46 23.49
N ILE A 194 -39.94 7.66 23.98
CA ILE A 194 -39.65 8.91 23.27
C ILE A 194 -38.15 9.09 23.08
N ASP A 195 -37.38 8.85 24.14
CA ASP A 195 -35.92 8.99 24.09
C ASP A 195 -35.28 8.03 23.07
N GLU A 196 -35.76 6.78 23.00
CA GLU A 196 -35.39 5.77 21.99
C GLU A 196 -35.66 6.28 20.56
N LEU A 197 -36.88 6.75 20.28
CA LEU A 197 -37.25 7.26 18.96
C LEU A 197 -36.46 8.52 18.58
N LYS A 198 -36.11 9.39 19.54
CA LYS A 198 -35.24 10.54 19.30
C LYS A 198 -33.81 10.15 18.95
N ILE A 199 -33.29 9.07 19.53
CA ILE A 199 -32.00 8.50 19.15
C ILE A 199 -32.07 7.99 17.70
N ASP A 200 -33.12 7.26 17.35
CA ASP A 200 -33.30 6.79 15.98
C ASP A 200 -33.42 7.93 14.98
N LEU A 201 -34.15 9.00 15.34
CA LEU A 201 -34.24 10.21 14.53
C LEU A 201 -32.87 10.86 14.35
N SER A 202 -32.05 10.93 15.39
CA SER A 202 -30.68 11.46 15.28
C SER A 202 -29.82 10.60 14.34
N ASN A 203 -30.03 9.29 14.31
CA ASN A 203 -29.33 8.34 13.45
C ASN A 203 -29.77 8.38 11.98
N THR A 204 -30.88 9.09 11.64
CA THR A 204 -31.26 9.33 10.24
C THR A 204 -30.30 10.29 9.53
N VAL A 205 -29.61 11.15 10.28
CA VAL A 205 -28.57 12.04 9.75
C VAL A 205 -27.23 11.35 9.83
N ILE A 206 -26.69 10.99 8.68
CA ILE A 206 -25.42 10.29 8.59
C ILE A 206 -24.29 11.33 8.45
N THR A 207 -23.36 11.31 9.39
CA THR A 207 -22.25 12.25 9.47
C THR A 207 -20.90 11.58 9.27
N SER A 208 -19.90 12.36 8.86
CA SER A 208 -18.53 11.86 8.74
C SER A 208 -17.90 11.64 10.11
N PRO A 209 -17.32 10.46 10.38
CA PRO A 209 -16.61 10.18 11.62
C PRO A 209 -15.21 10.80 11.68
N VAL A 210 -14.62 11.14 10.52
CA VAL A 210 -13.25 11.66 10.37
C VAL A 210 -13.19 12.82 9.39
N ASN A 211 -12.12 13.58 9.42
CA ASN A 211 -11.80 14.51 8.34
C ASN A 211 -11.19 13.71 7.17
N GLY A 212 -11.53 14.07 5.94
CA GLY A 212 -10.97 13.36 4.79
C GLY A 212 -11.66 13.68 3.48
N PHE A 213 -11.61 12.75 2.56
CA PHE A 213 -12.21 12.84 1.24
C PHE A 213 -13.14 11.65 1.00
N ILE A 214 -14.19 11.88 0.23
CA ILE A 214 -15.08 10.79 -0.18
C ILE A 214 -14.33 9.91 -1.20
N GLY A 215 -13.92 8.73 -0.75
CA GLY A 215 -13.16 7.77 -1.57
C GLY A 215 -14.03 6.86 -2.42
N LYS A 216 -15.24 6.56 -1.96
CA LYS A 216 -16.21 5.71 -2.68
C LYS A 216 -17.63 6.10 -2.30
N ARG A 217 -18.52 6.10 -3.28
CA ARG A 217 -19.97 6.25 -3.10
C ARG A 217 -20.65 5.11 -3.84
N THR A 218 -21.41 4.29 -3.13
CA THR A 218 -22.02 3.07 -3.68
C THR A 218 -23.50 3.25 -3.96
N LEU A 219 -24.18 4.14 -3.21
CA LEU A 219 -25.61 4.32 -3.29
C LEU A 219 -25.97 5.78 -3.57
N ASP A 220 -27.09 5.97 -4.25
CA ASP A 220 -27.63 7.26 -4.63
C ASP A 220 -28.91 7.60 -3.84
N GLN A 221 -29.35 8.86 -3.98
CA GLN A 221 -30.61 9.31 -3.44
C GLN A 221 -31.76 8.41 -3.91
N GLY A 222 -32.67 8.07 -3.01
CA GLY A 222 -33.79 7.17 -3.26
C GLY A 222 -33.50 5.70 -3.02
N ALA A 223 -32.22 5.31 -2.84
CA ALA A 223 -31.88 3.94 -2.50
C ALA A 223 -32.33 3.56 -1.09
N TRP A 224 -32.65 2.29 -0.90
CA TRP A 224 -32.94 1.74 0.43
C TRP A 224 -31.64 1.33 1.10
N VAL A 225 -31.45 1.72 2.35
CA VAL A 225 -30.24 1.42 3.16
C VAL A 225 -30.61 0.62 4.40
N THR A 226 -29.67 -0.21 4.83
CA THR A 226 -29.77 -1.00 6.06
C THR A 226 -28.49 -0.83 6.89
N PRO A 227 -28.50 -1.12 8.20
CA PRO A 227 -27.33 -0.95 9.07
C PRO A 227 -26.05 -1.68 8.60
N ASN A 228 -26.18 -2.72 7.76
CA ASN A 228 -25.04 -3.48 7.24
C ASN A 228 -24.59 -3.05 5.84
N SER A 229 -25.27 -2.08 5.21
CA SER A 229 -24.90 -1.59 3.88
C SER A 229 -23.87 -0.47 3.96
N VAL A 230 -22.69 -0.70 3.40
CA VAL A 230 -21.68 0.35 3.19
C VAL A 230 -22.12 1.22 2.01
N PHE A 231 -22.36 2.50 2.22
CA PHE A 231 -22.79 3.39 1.15
C PHE A 231 -21.76 4.48 0.81
N LEU A 232 -20.90 4.84 1.74
CA LEU A 232 -19.82 5.80 1.55
C LEU A 232 -18.54 5.31 2.22
N SER A 233 -17.40 5.70 1.66
CA SER A 233 -16.09 5.54 2.27
C SER A 233 -15.43 6.92 2.41
N VAL A 234 -15.01 7.28 3.60
CA VAL A 234 -14.23 8.49 3.88
C VAL A 234 -12.80 8.09 4.12
N VAL A 235 -11.88 8.71 3.40
CA VAL A 235 -10.45 8.41 3.48
C VAL A 235 -9.69 9.64 3.95
N ASP A 236 -9.00 9.52 5.06
CA ASP A 236 -8.06 10.54 5.51
C ASP A 236 -6.72 10.35 4.79
N ILE A 237 -6.34 11.34 4.01
CA ILE A 237 -5.08 11.37 3.27
C ILE A 237 -4.19 12.54 3.70
N SER A 238 -4.40 13.09 4.89
CA SER A 238 -3.54 14.16 5.45
C SER A 238 -2.09 13.70 5.64
N SER A 239 -1.92 12.44 5.98
CA SER A 239 -0.69 11.67 5.77
C SER A 239 -1.04 10.35 5.08
N VAL A 240 -0.07 9.72 4.43
CA VAL A 240 -0.23 8.41 3.82
C VAL A 240 0.79 7.45 4.39
N ARG A 241 0.42 6.18 4.46
CA ARG A 241 1.32 5.11 4.88
C ARG A 241 1.63 4.21 3.70
N ILE A 242 2.88 3.85 3.57
CA ILE A 242 3.31 2.80 2.65
C ILE A 242 3.42 1.52 3.44
N VAL A 243 2.73 0.49 2.99
CA VAL A 243 2.87 -0.87 3.50
C VAL A 243 3.84 -1.60 2.58
N ALA A 244 5.03 -1.88 3.09
CA ALA A 244 6.09 -2.58 2.38
C ALA A 244 6.46 -3.88 3.08
N ASN A 245 6.71 -4.92 2.31
CA ASN A 245 7.13 -6.22 2.83
C ASN A 245 8.65 -6.33 2.80
N VAL A 246 9.26 -6.46 3.98
CA VAL A 246 10.70 -6.54 4.17
C VAL A 246 11.08 -7.97 4.52
N VAL A 247 12.10 -8.52 3.86
CA VAL A 247 12.61 -9.87 4.15
C VAL A 247 13.27 -9.93 5.53
N GLU A 248 13.16 -11.07 6.19
CA GLU A 248 13.68 -11.31 7.56
C GLU A 248 15.14 -10.86 7.75
N ARG A 249 16.00 -11.14 6.76
CA ARG A 249 17.42 -10.79 6.79
C ARG A 249 17.63 -9.28 6.98
N ASP A 250 16.82 -8.47 6.32
CA ASP A 250 16.98 -7.01 6.27
C ASP A 250 16.20 -6.32 7.40
N LEU A 251 15.20 -7.00 7.97
CA LEU A 251 14.34 -6.48 9.03
C LEU A 251 15.14 -6.08 10.29
N ARG A 252 16.18 -6.84 10.63
CA ARG A 252 17.05 -6.56 11.80
C ARG A 252 17.73 -5.19 11.76
N ARG A 253 17.84 -4.61 10.57
CA ARG A 253 18.49 -3.31 10.33
C ARG A 253 17.51 -2.15 10.26
N ILE A 254 16.21 -2.44 10.17
CA ILE A 254 15.17 -1.42 10.10
C ILE A 254 14.63 -1.21 11.50
N THR A 255 14.67 0.03 11.97
CA THR A 255 14.19 0.43 13.28
C THR A 255 13.07 1.46 13.17
N MET A 256 12.23 1.54 14.20
CA MET A 256 11.20 2.57 14.27
C MET A 256 11.84 3.96 14.21
N GLY A 257 11.22 4.88 13.46
CA GLY A 257 11.73 6.24 13.25
C GLY A 257 12.82 6.36 12.17
N LEU A 258 13.31 5.25 11.60
CA LEU A 258 14.29 5.29 10.52
C LEU A 258 13.74 6.10 9.34
N ALA A 259 14.57 7.02 8.83
CA ALA A 259 14.21 7.82 7.67
C ALA A 259 14.20 6.96 6.40
N ALA A 260 13.18 7.13 5.59
CA ALA A 260 13.03 6.46 4.32
C ALA A 260 12.83 7.49 3.20
N ARG A 261 13.55 7.30 2.10
CA ARG A 261 13.32 8.05 0.87
C ARG A 261 12.34 7.28 0.01
N VAL A 262 11.29 7.96 -0.41
CA VAL A 262 10.19 7.36 -1.15
C VAL A 262 10.10 7.99 -2.52
N GLU A 263 10.03 7.15 -3.53
CA GLU A 263 9.80 7.53 -4.92
C GLU A 263 8.48 6.88 -5.39
N VAL A 264 7.56 7.71 -5.87
CA VAL A 264 6.24 7.25 -6.31
C VAL A 264 6.18 7.31 -7.83
N ASP A 265 5.74 6.25 -8.48
CA ASP A 265 5.73 6.15 -9.94
C ASP A 265 4.87 7.22 -10.61
N ALA A 266 3.85 7.74 -9.91
CA ALA A 266 3.01 8.84 -10.39
C ALA A 266 3.74 10.21 -10.45
N PHE A 267 4.90 10.35 -9.76
CA PHE A 267 5.66 11.59 -9.69
C PHE A 267 7.14 11.31 -9.94
N PRO A 268 7.52 11.00 -11.20
CA PRO A 268 8.89 10.64 -11.53
C PRO A 268 9.86 11.80 -11.24
N GLY A 269 10.95 11.47 -10.54
CA GLY A 269 11.99 12.45 -10.15
C GLY A 269 11.72 13.19 -8.84
N GLU A 270 10.51 13.13 -8.28
CA GLU A 270 10.23 13.70 -6.96
C GLU A 270 10.56 12.68 -5.86
N LYS A 271 11.17 13.17 -4.78
CA LYS A 271 11.56 12.37 -3.63
C LYS A 271 10.77 12.82 -2.40
N PHE A 272 9.95 11.94 -1.89
CA PHE A 272 9.23 12.17 -0.65
C PHE A 272 10.04 11.60 0.51
N THR A 273 9.96 12.24 1.67
CA THR A 273 10.62 11.76 2.88
C THR A 273 9.58 11.20 3.82
N GLY A 274 9.76 9.94 4.20
CA GLY A 274 8.94 9.26 5.19
C GLY A 274 9.76 8.78 6.37
N ARG A 275 9.09 8.24 7.38
CA ARG A 275 9.69 7.57 8.54
C ARG A 275 8.99 6.26 8.80
N VAL A 276 9.75 5.27 9.27
CA VAL A 276 9.18 4.01 9.74
C VAL A 276 8.30 4.28 10.95
N ALA A 277 7.01 4.07 10.80
CA ALA A 277 6.00 4.27 11.84
C ALA A 277 5.76 2.97 12.63
N ASN A 278 5.62 1.84 11.91
CA ASN A 278 5.34 0.55 12.51
C ASN A 278 6.13 -0.56 11.82
N ILE A 279 6.45 -1.60 12.59
CA ILE A 279 7.03 -2.85 12.10
C ILE A 279 6.17 -3.97 12.65
N ALA A 280 5.61 -4.82 11.79
CA ALA A 280 4.80 -5.95 12.24
C ALA A 280 5.64 -6.93 13.07
N PRO A 281 5.14 -7.36 14.25
CA PRO A 281 5.87 -8.28 15.11
C PRO A 281 5.84 -9.74 14.61
N VAL A 282 5.02 -10.02 13.61
CA VAL A 282 4.82 -11.37 13.05
C VAL A 282 5.25 -11.35 11.58
N LEU A 283 6.04 -12.36 11.21
CA LEU A 283 6.40 -12.59 9.82
C LEU A 283 5.34 -13.45 9.13
N ASP A 284 5.10 -13.18 7.87
CA ASP A 284 4.35 -14.07 7.00
C ASP A 284 5.21 -15.32 6.71
N PRO A 285 4.79 -16.52 7.13
CA PRO A 285 5.60 -17.74 6.96
C PRO A 285 5.74 -18.17 5.51
N ALA A 286 4.82 -17.80 4.62
CA ALA A 286 4.86 -18.16 3.22
C ALA A 286 5.92 -17.37 2.44
N THR A 287 6.01 -16.07 2.73
CA THR A 287 6.93 -15.13 2.04
C THR A 287 8.19 -14.83 2.84
N ARG A 288 8.23 -15.16 4.13
CA ARG A 288 9.29 -14.83 5.11
C ARG A 288 9.58 -13.33 5.14
N THR A 289 8.52 -12.54 5.09
CA THR A 289 8.59 -11.08 5.15
C THR A 289 7.80 -10.55 6.34
N ALA A 290 8.19 -9.40 6.86
CA ALA A 290 7.39 -8.62 7.80
C ALA A 290 6.88 -7.35 7.12
N GLN A 291 5.69 -6.92 7.49
CA GLN A 291 5.16 -5.64 7.07
C GLN A 291 5.84 -4.50 7.83
N VAL A 292 6.29 -3.52 7.08
CA VAL A 292 6.83 -2.26 7.59
C VAL A 292 5.97 -1.12 7.05
N GLU A 293 5.47 -0.29 7.94
CA GLU A 293 4.70 0.89 7.58
C GLU A 293 5.60 2.13 7.64
N VAL A 294 5.65 2.85 6.53
CA VAL A 294 6.36 4.12 6.41
C VAL A 294 5.35 5.24 6.26
N GLU A 295 5.32 6.16 7.20
CA GLU A 295 4.44 7.31 7.17
C GLU A 295 5.09 8.48 6.42
N ILE A 296 4.30 9.14 5.56
CA ILE A 296 4.69 10.27 4.75
C ILE A 296 3.67 11.39 4.94
N PRO A 297 4.07 12.59 5.35
CA PRO A 297 3.21 13.76 5.35
C PRO A 297 2.70 14.07 3.95
N ASN A 298 1.42 14.38 3.81
CA ASN A 298 0.78 14.64 2.52
C ASN A 298 -0.10 15.90 2.60
N SER A 299 0.51 17.03 2.97
CA SER A 299 -0.18 18.32 3.15
C SER A 299 -0.88 18.79 1.88
N ASP A 300 -0.34 18.47 0.73
CA ASP A 300 -0.84 18.89 -0.58
C ASP A 300 -1.86 17.90 -1.18
N PHE A 301 -2.15 16.81 -0.47
CA PHE A 301 -3.09 15.75 -0.88
C PHE A 301 -2.78 15.12 -2.26
N ARG A 302 -1.50 15.21 -2.69
CA ARG A 302 -1.05 14.68 -3.99
C ARG A 302 -0.91 13.17 -3.99
N LEU A 303 -0.43 12.62 -2.88
CA LEU A 303 -0.29 11.18 -2.69
C LEU A 303 -1.67 10.58 -2.42
N LYS A 304 -2.03 9.56 -3.20
CA LYS A 304 -3.35 8.91 -3.10
C LYS A 304 -3.18 7.44 -2.73
N PRO A 305 -4.08 6.90 -1.92
CA PRO A 305 -4.14 5.47 -1.67
C PRO A 305 -4.22 4.67 -2.97
N GLY A 306 -3.55 3.52 -3.01
CA GLY A 306 -3.46 2.68 -4.19
C GLY A 306 -2.29 2.98 -5.12
N MET A 307 -1.55 4.08 -4.91
CA MET A 307 -0.31 4.33 -5.64
C MET A 307 0.79 3.37 -5.20
N TYR A 308 1.65 2.97 -6.14
CA TYR A 308 2.86 2.20 -5.86
C TYR A 308 4.03 3.12 -5.59
N ALA A 309 4.88 2.69 -4.66
CA ALA A 309 6.07 3.44 -4.30
C ALA A 309 7.27 2.52 -4.06
N ARG A 310 8.44 3.03 -4.38
CA ARG A 310 9.74 2.47 -4.00
C ARG A 310 10.23 3.18 -2.76
N VAL A 311 10.56 2.39 -1.75
CA VAL A 311 11.06 2.88 -0.47
C VAL A 311 12.52 2.49 -0.34
N ASN A 312 13.38 3.47 -0.16
CA ASN A 312 14.81 3.30 0.06
C ASN A 312 15.13 3.64 1.52
N PHE A 313 15.43 2.63 2.31
CA PHE A 313 15.93 2.79 3.67
C PHE A 313 17.44 2.96 3.65
N THR A 314 17.93 4.06 4.18
CA THR A 314 19.37 4.26 4.38
C THR A 314 19.74 3.65 5.73
N ILE A 315 20.43 2.51 5.68
CA ILE A 315 20.76 1.72 6.88
C ILE A 315 22.06 2.20 7.52
N GLU A 316 23.06 2.43 6.69
CA GLU A 316 24.37 2.90 7.15
C GLU A 316 24.90 3.90 6.15
N ARG A 317 25.50 4.96 6.65
CA ARG A 317 26.17 5.99 5.86
C ARG A 317 27.59 6.18 6.39
N ARG A 318 28.53 6.20 5.48
CA ARG A 318 29.92 6.52 5.72
C ARG A 318 30.29 7.69 4.85
N ASP A 319 30.54 8.81 5.49
CA ASP A 319 31.03 10.01 4.81
C ASP A 319 32.53 9.90 4.62
N ASN A 320 33.04 10.30 3.45
CA ASN A 320 34.46 10.35 3.15
C ASN A 320 35.20 8.99 3.26
N ALA A 321 34.54 7.88 2.92
CA ALA A 321 35.12 6.55 2.92
C ALA A 321 36.08 6.38 1.75
N LEU A 322 37.16 5.58 1.93
CA LEU A 322 38.00 5.13 0.82
C LEU A 322 37.24 4.10 -0.01
N VAL A 323 37.00 4.40 -1.27
CA VAL A 323 36.18 3.56 -2.15
C VAL A 323 36.97 3.02 -3.32
N VAL A 324 36.65 1.79 -3.68
CA VAL A 324 37.18 1.09 -4.85
C VAL A 324 35.99 0.50 -5.64
N PRO A 325 36.07 0.38 -6.98
CA PRO A 325 35.07 -0.34 -7.75
C PRO A 325 34.91 -1.78 -7.22
N VAL A 326 33.66 -2.27 -7.08
CA VAL A 326 33.37 -3.58 -6.50
C VAL A 326 34.04 -4.73 -7.27
N ASN A 327 34.21 -4.57 -8.58
CA ASN A 327 34.90 -5.51 -9.47
C ASN A 327 36.43 -5.59 -9.28
N ALA A 328 37.03 -4.63 -8.54
CA ALA A 328 38.44 -4.67 -8.17
C ALA A 328 38.71 -5.60 -6.99
N ILE A 329 37.68 -5.93 -6.19
CA ILE A 329 37.84 -6.80 -5.03
C ILE A 329 37.77 -8.26 -5.47
N VAL A 330 38.80 -8.99 -5.14
CA VAL A 330 38.93 -10.42 -5.43
C VAL A 330 39.15 -11.22 -4.15
N ASP A 331 38.70 -12.46 -4.15
CA ASP A 331 39.06 -13.44 -3.12
C ASP A 331 40.24 -14.27 -3.64
N TYR A 332 41.39 -14.06 -3.02
CA TYR A 332 42.60 -14.80 -3.38
C TYR A 332 43.09 -15.55 -2.16
N GLN A 333 43.14 -16.89 -2.28
CA GLN A 333 43.54 -17.82 -1.20
C GLN A 333 42.76 -17.62 0.12
N GLY A 334 41.44 -17.32 0.02
CA GLY A 334 40.58 -17.10 1.19
C GLY A 334 40.75 -15.74 1.85
N LYS A 335 41.46 -14.80 1.21
CA LYS A 335 41.60 -13.41 1.66
C LYS A 335 41.04 -12.47 0.62
N LYS A 336 40.19 -11.51 1.08
CA LYS A 336 39.76 -10.44 0.22
C LYS A 336 40.88 -9.46 0.01
N GLY A 337 41.06 -8.97 -1.23
CA GLY A 337 42.11 -8.04 -1.56
C GLY A 337 41.93 -7.45 -2.94
N VAL A 338 42.88 -6.64 -3.33
CA VAL A 338 42.94 -6.01 -4.65
C VAL A 338 44.29 -6.30 -5.28
N PHE A 339 44.36 -6.29 -6.61
CA PHE A 339 45.60 -6.32 -7.31
C PHE A 339 46.10 -4.91 -7.62
N GLN A 340 47.37 -4.63 -7.36
CA GLN A 340 48.04 -3.37 -7.68
C GLN A 340 49.03 -3.62 -8.83
N PRO A 341 49.11 -2.70 -9.83
CA PRO A 341 50.13 -2.77 -10.85
C PRO A 341 51.47 -2.33 -10.24
N HIS A 342 52.46 -3.23 -10.31
CA HIS A 342 53.84 -2.97 -9.86
C HIS A 342 54.82 -3.12 -11.02
N LYS A 343 55.84 -2.26 -11.07
CA LYS A 343 56.91 -2.43 -12.10
C LYS A 343 57.84 -3.55 -11.73
N GLY A 344 57.82 -4.64 -12.48
CA GLY A 344 58.78 -5.73 -12.40
C GLY A 344 59.90 -5.56 -13.41
N GLU A 345 60.92 -6.44 -13.35
CA GLU A 345 62.12 -6.41 -14.20
C GLU A 345 61.81 -6.63 -15.71
N ARG A 346 60.69 -7.26 -16.04
CA ARG A 346 60.27 -7.64 -17.42
C ARG A 346 58.96 -6.98 -17.84
N GLY A 347 58.49 -5.98 -17.16
CA GLY A 347 57.23 -5.29 -17.41
C GLY A 347 56.37 -5.15 -16.15
N ASP A 348 55.14 -4.63 -16.31
CA ASP A 348 54.22 -4.45 -15.19
C ASP A 348 53.70 -5.84 -14.74
N VAL A 349 53.65 -6.07 -13.42
CA VAL A 349 53.12 -7.30 -12.79
C VAL A 349 52.01 -6.96 -11.80
N ALA A 350 51.07 -7.86 -11.64
CA ALA A 350 50.01 -7.73 -10.65
C ALA A 350 50.50 -8.24 -9.29
N THR A 351 50.41 -7.39 -8.26
CA THR A 351 50.75 -7.78 -6.89
C THR A 351 49.49 -7.77 -6.04
N PHE A 352 49.22 -8.88 -5.36
CA PHE A 352 48.07 -9.00 -4.47
C PHE A 352 48.29 -8.23 -3.14
N LYS A 353 47.36 -7.40 -2.79
CA LYS A 353 47.35 -6.69 -1.50
C LYS A 353 46.03 -6.99 -0.76
N ALA A 354 46.15 -7.65 0.38
CA ALA A 354 44.98 -7.94 1.22
C ALA A 354 44.42 -6.66 1.77
N VAL A 355 43.08 -6.52 1.78
CA VAL A 355 42.34 -5.36 2.30
C VAL A 355 41.17 -5.82 3.14
N GLU A 356 40.80 -4.98 4.10
CA GLU A 356 39.55 -5.15 4.84
C GLU A 356 38.44 -4.37 4.13
N VAL A 357 37.41 -5.10 3.71
CA VAL A 357 36.28 -4.54 2.99
C VAL A 357 35.18 -4.19 4.00
N GLY A 358 34.77 -2.94 3.99
CA GLY A 358 33.68 -2.40 4.79
C GLY A 358 32.33 -2.48 4.07
N LEU A 359 31.66 -1.34 3.95
CA LEU A 359 30.39 -1.24 3.22
C LEU A 359 30.61 -1.47 1.72
N ALA A 360 29.63 -2.10 1.08
CA ALA A 360 29.62 -2.25 -0.37
C ALA A 360 28.22 -1.90 -0.91
N ASP A 361 28.20 -1.18 -2.02
CA ASP A 361 27.02 -0.93 -2.82
C ASP A 361 27.12 -1.65 -4.19
N LEU A 362 26.27 -1.34 -5.14
CA LEU A 362 26.25 -1.96 -6.46
C LEU A 362 27.48 -1.62 -7.32
N ALA A 363 28.12 -0.50 -7.09
CA ALA A 363 29.21 0.03 -7.90
C ALA A 363 30.55 0.02 -7.17
N ASN A 364 30.56 0.37 -5.88
CA ASN A 364 31.74 0.61 -5.09
C ASN A 364 31.74 -0.20 -3.79
N ALA A 365 32.92 -0.41 -3.25
CA ALA A 365 33.10 -0.99 -1.94
C ALA A 365 34.09 -0.14 -1.13
N GLU A 366 33.79 0.03 0.15
CA GLU A 366 34.65 0.67 1.12
C GLU A 366 35.83 -0.23 1.46
N VAL A 367 37.01 0.36 1.53
CA VAL A 367 38.19 -0.27 2.08
C VAL A 367 38.50 0.37 3.43
N ALA A 368 38.24 -0.41 4.50
CA ALA A 368 38.44 0.05 5.87
C ALA A 368 39.94 0.16 6.22
N SER A 369 40.77 -0.76 5.69
CA SER A 369 42.22 -0.75 5.90
C SER A 369 42.95 -1.41 4.74
N GLY A 370 44.20 -1.07 4.53
CA GLY A 370 45.08 -1.69 3.56
C GLY A 370 45.39 -0.84 2.33
N LEU A 371 44.65 0.23 2.04
CA LEU A 371 44.92 1.14 0.91
C LEU A 371 45.01 2.58 1.36
N SER A 372 45.68 3.40 0.54
CA SER A 372 45.75 4.87 0.69
C SER A 372 45.07 5.54 -0.51
N GLU A 373 44.59 6.77 -0.28
CA GLU A 373 44.00 7.57 -1.33
C GLU A 373 44.99 7.80 -2.48
N GLY A 374 44.53 7.68 -3.73
CA GLY A 374 45.35 7.83 -4.92
C GLY A 374 46.15 6.60 -5.32
N GLU A 375 46.15 5.51 -4.53
CA GLU A 375 46.75 4.24 -4.95
C GLU A 375 46.03 3.69 -6.21
N ARG A 376 46.81 3.12 -7.11
CA ARG A 376 46.28 2.51 -8.34
C ARG A 376 45.99 1.06 -8.12
N ILE A 377 44.80 0.62 -8.45
CA ILE A 377 44.33 -0.76 -8.35
C ILE A 377 43.82 -1.25 -9.70
N ILE A 378 43.87 -2.56 -9.92
CA ILE A 378 43.29 -3.16 -11.11
C ILE A 378 41.79 -3.36 -10.90
N SER A 379 40.99 -2.71 -11.75
CA SER A 379 39.51 -2.77 -11.69
C SER A 379 38.93 -3.85 -12.61
N THR A 380 39.35 -3.86 -13.88
CA THR A 380 38.88 -4.83 -14.88
C THR A 380 39.95 -5.88 -15.12
N GLY A 381 39.54 -7.17 -15.12
CA GLY A 381 40.46 -8.32 -15.26
C GLY A 381 41.01 -8.85 -13.95
N ALA A 382 40.79 -8.18 -12.80
CA ALA A 382 41.34 -8.59 -11.50
C ALA A 382 41.01 -10.05 -11.11
N ALA A 383 39.81 -10.55 -11.37
CA ALA A 383 39.36 -11.89 -10.99
C ALA A 383 40.11 -13.03 -11.64
N ALA A 384 40.79 -12.79 -12.76
CA ALA A 384 41.54 -13.83 -13.51
C ALA A 384 43.04 -13.80 -13.18
N LEU A 385 43.52 -12.80 -12.40
CA LEU A 385 44.92 -12.64 -12.07
C LEU A 385 45.37 -13.50 -10.90
N ARG A 386 46.65 -13.81 -10.91
CA ARG A 386 47.37 -14.37 -9.76
C ARG A 386 48.49 -13.43 -9.37
N ASP A 387 48.96 -13.58 -8.16
CA ASP A 387 50.11 -12.81 -7.67
C ASP A 387 51.33 -13.06 -8.53
N GLY A 388 51.95 -11.99 -9.05
CA GLY A 388 53.08 -12.05 -9.96
C GLY A 388 52.75 -12.20 -11.45
N ASP A 389 51.49 -12.31 -11.86
CA ASP A 389 51.12 -12.42 -13.29
C ASP A 389 51.51 -11.14 -14.05
N PRO A 390 52.12 -11.29 -15.28
CA PRO A 390 52.45 -10.16 -16.14
C PRO A 390 51.17 -9.50 -16.67
N ILE A 391 51.14 -8.16 -16.66
CA ILE A 391 49.97 -7.35 -17.07
C ILE A 391 50.36 -6.30 -18.10
N VAL A 392 49.38 -5.92 -18.91
CA VAL A 392 49.45 -4.75 -19.80
C VAL A 392 48.33 -3.78 -19.44
N LEU A 393 48.65 -2.56 -19.16
CA LEU A 393 47.70 -1.54 -18.81
C LEU A 393 46.94 -1.08 -20.05
N ALA A 394 45.65 -1.22 -20.08
CA ALA A 394 44.80 -0.69 -21.13
C ALA A 394 44.92 0.88 -21.15
N GLY A 395 45.21 1.43 -22.30
CA GLY A 395 45.37 2.87 -22.48
C GLY A 395 46.79 3.41 -22.51
N ARG A 396 47.82 2.55 -22.46
CA ARG A 396 49.18 3.00 -22.77
C ARG A 396 49.42 2.79 -24.28
N PRO A 397 49.64 3.86 -25.08
CA PRO A 397 50.06 3.68 -26.47
C PRO A 397 51.37 2.88 -26.45
N GLY A 398 51.40 1.78 -27.17
CA GLY A 398 52.56 0.90 -27.25
C GLY A 398 53.79 1.69 -27.66
N GLY A 399 54.89 1.48 -26.92
CA GLY A 399 56.21 2.01 -27.28
C GLY A 399 56.62 1.54 -28.66
N PRO A 400 57.52 2.29 -29.33
CA PRO A 400 57.97 2.02 -30.65
C PRO A 400 59.00 0.93 -30.67
N ASP A 401 58.66 -0.24 -31.16
CA ASP A 401 59.67 -1.16 -31.76
C ASP A 401 58.99 -2.23 -32.56
N GLY A 402 59.14 -2.08 -33.90
CA GLY A 402 58.66 -3.03 -34.87
C GLY A 402 58.67 -2.42 -36.29
N ALA A 403 59.85 -1.82 -36.61
CA ALA A 403 60.15 -1.55 -38.02
C ALA A 403 60.38 -2.87 -38.74
N GLY A 404 59.78 -3.05 -39.89
CA GLY A 404 60.13 -4.10 -40.82
C GLY A 404 59.10 -4.43 -41.86
N GLY A 405 59.30 -3.96 -43.08
CA GLY A 405 58.76 -4.62 -44.24
C GLY A 405 57.98 -3.73 -45.19
N ALA A 406 58.73 -3.05 -46.00
CA ALA A 406 58.30 -2.33 -47.20
C ALA A 406 57.83 -3.26 -48.33
N ASP A 407 57.25 -2.65 -49.33
CA ASP A 407 57.05 -3.01 -50.73
C ASP A 407 55.63 -3.50 -51.05
N GLY A 408 54.94 -2.74 -51.82
CA GLY A 408 55.11 -2.28 -53.14
C GLY A 408 53.92 -2.70 -53.97
N ARG A 409 53.20 -1.80 -54.46
CA ARG A 409 52.80 -1.65 -55.87
C ARG A 409 51.47 -0.99 -56.06
N ALA A 410 51.66 0.05 -56.75
CA ALA A 410 50.71 0.87 -57.43
C ALA A 410 49.75 0.10 -58.40
N GLY A 411 48.59 0.63 -58.55
CA GLY A 411 47.61 0.26 -59.54
C GLY A 411 46.55 1.36 -59.65
N ALA A 412 46.89 2.38 -60.36
CA ALA A 412 45.99 3.43 -60.82
C ALA A 412 45.09 2.85 -61.91
N VAL A 413 43.97 3.49 -62.15
CA VAL A 413 43.15 3.79 -63.29
C VAL A 413 41.70 3.86 -62.78
N GLY A 414 40.99 4.92 -62.74
CA GLY A 414 40.67 5.84 -63.84
C GLY A 414 39.16 5.93 -63.88
N GLY A 415 38.64 7.07 -63.71
CA GLY A 415 37.76 7.57 -64.71
C GLY A 415 36.35 7.99 -64.26
N ARG A 416 36.22 9.32 -64.24
CA ARG A 416 35.14 10.12 -64.81
C ARG A 416 33.76 10.21 -64.15
N ARG A 417 33.52 11.44 -63.65
CA ARG A 417 32.67 12.52 -64.22
C ARG A 417 31.17 12.39 -64.06
N GLY A 418 30.65 13.45 -63.52
CA GLY A 418 29.37 14.12 -63.77
C GLY A 418 28.67 14.36 -62.42
N GLY A 419 28.44 15.49 -61.88
CA GLY A 419 28.17 16.78 -62.44
C GLY A 419 26.79 17.21 -62.05
N GLY A 420 26.63 18.39 -61.41
CA GLY A 420 25.36 19.09 -61.24
C GLY A 420 24.90 19.12 -59.74
N ALA A 421 25.16 20.15 -58.97
CA ALA A 421 24.68 21.52 -58.98
C ALA A 421 23.21 21.67 -58.58
N GLY A 422 22.99 22.51 -57.61
CA GLY A 422 21.76 23.26 -57.35
C GLY A 422 21.08 22.91 -56.08
N SER A 423 21.29 23.63 -55.03
CA SER A 423 20.72 24.92 -54.61
C SER A 423 19.38 24.77 -53.91
N ASP A 424 19.42 25.19 -52.67
CA ASP A 424 18.58 26.18 -52.03
C ASP A 424 17.16 25.85 -51.53
N ALA A 425 16.99 26.36 -50.34
CA ALA A 425 15.80 26.97 -49.79
C ALA A 425 14.83 26.15 -48.92
N SER A 426 14.94 26.34 -47.62
CA SER A 426 13.78 26.61 -46.76
C SER A 426 13.03 27.86 -47.23
N PRO A 427 11.77 28.13 -46.94
CA PRO A 427 11.21 28.13 -45.60
C PRO A 427 9.67 27.85 -45.51
N ALA A 428 9.25 27.76 -44.21
CA ALA A 428 8.03 28.32 -43.62
C ALA A 428 6.62 27.97 -44.15
N GLY A 429 5.79 27.67 -43.20
CA GLY A 429 4.52 28.37 -43.16
C GLY A 429 3.25 27.53 -43.21
N SER A 430 2.58 27.54 -42.08
CA SER A 430 1.16 27.91 -41.96
C SER A 430 0.06 26.89 -42.26
N GLN A 431 -0.72 26.75 -41.24
CA GLN A 431 -2.16 27.07 -41.17
C GLN A 431 -3.15 25.92 -41.28
N THR A 432 -3.83 25.81 -40.16
CA THR A 432 -5.21 25.34 -39.98
C THR A 432 -6.14 25.76 -41.12
N PRO A 433 -7.22 25.02 -41.39
CA PRO A 433 -8.47 25.70 -41.19
C PRO A 433 -9.55 24.92 -40.42
N ALA A 434 -10.22 25.68 -39.61
CA ALA A 434 -11.56 25.48 -39.12
C ALA A 434 -12.58 25.68 -40.25
N ARG A 435 -13.68 24.95 -40.21
CA ARG A 435 -14.99 25.34 -40.74
C ARG A 435 -16.01 24.29 -40.27
N SER A 436 -17.08 24.59 -39.75
CA SER A 436 -18.14 25.57 -39.66
C SER A 436 -19.46 24.82 -39.64
N VAL A 437 -20.24 25.16 -38.65
CA VAL A 437 -21.66 24.82 -38.46
C VAL A 437 -22.45 25.63 -39.49
N PRO A 438 -23.61 25.14 -39.97
CA PRO A 438 -24.72 26.05 -40.24
C PRO A 438 -26.00 25.65 -39.48
N PRO A 439 -26.88 26.66 -39.28
CA PRO A 439 -28.11 26.54 -38.51
C PRO A 439 -29.36 26.46 -39.42
N GLY A 440 -30.46 26.21 -38.78
CA GLY A 440 -31.78 26.44 -39.37
C GLY A 440 -32.70 25.24 -39.19
N SER A 441 -33.88 25.31 -38.84
CA SER A 441 -34.94 26.28 -38.64
C SER A 441 -36.15 25.44 -38.21
N ALA A 442 -36.81 25.90 -37.18
CA ALA A 442 -38.23 26.28 -37.08
C ALA A 442 -39.23 25.35 -37.78
N ASP A 443 -40.13 24.74 -37.02
CA ASP A 443 -41.55 25.00 -37.11
C ASP A 443 -42.32 24.13 -36.07
N GLY A 444 -43.14 24.74 -35.23
CA GLY A 444 -44.23 24.12 -34.53
C GLY A 444 -45.45 24.00 -35.49
N PRO A 445 -46.56 23.40 -35.12
CA PRO A 445 -47.47 24.04 -34.18
C PRO A 445 -48.35 23.08 -33.32
N ARG A 446 -48.84 23.70 -32.21
CA ARG A 446 -50.19 23.67 -31.62
C ARG A 446 -50.98 22.35 -31.45
N GLY A 447 -51.35 22.11 -30.21
CA GLY A 447 -52.78 21.99 -29.87
C GLY A 447 -53.24 20.66 -29.40
N ALA A 448 -53.53 20.52 -28.14
CA ALA A 448 -54.89 20.23 -27.66
C ALA A 448 -54.89 19.93 -26.16
N ARG A 449 -55.73 20.67 -25.48
CA ARG A 449 -56.13 20.53 -24.06
C ARG A 449 -57.34 19.60 -24.00
N PRO A 450 -57.82 19.20 -22.81
CA PRO A 450 -58.16 17.85 -22.33
C PRO A 450 -59.63 17.49 -22.42
N PRO A 451 -60.06 16.42 -21.80
CA PRO A 451 -61.15 16.63 -20.86
C PRO A 451 -61.04 15.97 -19.50
N ASN A 452 -61.48 16.73 -18.56
CA ASN A 452 -61.99 16.48 -17.25
C ASN A 452 -63.19 15.54 -17.32
N ILE A 453 -63.23 14.50 -16.48
CA ILE A 453 -64.50 13.91 -16.03
C ILE A 453 -64.32 13.52 -14.57
N ALA A 454 -65.25 14.05 -13.81
CA ALA A 454 -65.55 13.83 -12.42
C ALA A 454 -66.20 12.47 -12.13
N GLY A 455 -66.13 12.05 -10.87
CA GLY A 455 -67.22 11.34 -10.21
C GLY A 455 -66.95 9.90 -9.84
N ASN A 456 -66.66 9.56 -8.67
CA ASN A 456 -67.49 9.11 -7.53
C ASN A 456 -66.60 8.92 -6.30
#